data_03e91078815a8467acf25bf603117c3d
#
_entry.id   03e91078815a8467acf25bf603117c3d
#
_cell.length_a   1.000
_cell.length_b   1.000
_cell.length_c   1.000
_cell.angle_alpha   90.00
_cell.angle_beta   90.00
_cell.angle_gamma   90.00
#
_symmetry.space_group_name_H-M   'P 1'
#
loop_
_entity.id
_entity.type
_entity.pdbx_description
1 polymer ?
#
loop_
_entity_poly.entity_id
_entity_poly.type
_entity_poly.pdbx_seq_one_letter_code
_entity_poly.pdbx_strand_id
1 'polypeptide(L)'
;MVKVLVIGASGYIGFRLSQQLRRNNHIVYGTARSAAKENLLQINEIIPIVGSIEAELHQAVPWLEAVRTENIEVVIDLSGIQTSVKTVLEPLIRLSKERQSRHLPKIGFIYCSGVWVHGSSTSPTSDLAPAGLKASAHQPPQLVVWRPEVEHQVLASYNHLNAAVIRPAMVYGGTSDIWGLYFAQIYQSIQNNTPISLQADPTAALSLIHVDDTASAFVAAVEKLELIAGRKDQYPVFDLATSHESLAFILTRFAQELGYKGKVELTGVPEGDSMPQLFIQAFNTSINESSTRARSLLAWTPTKTGMAAGMHIYAKSWLGGYLEKQKASK
;
A
#
# COMPACT_ATOMS: atom_id res chain seq x y z
N MET A 1 -19.27 11.19 -9.03
CA MET A 1 -18.37 12.11 -8.28
C MET A 1 -18.59 11.83 -6.80
N VAL A 2 -17.51 11.54 -6.05
CA VAL A 2 -17.54 11.17 -4.62
C VAL A 2 -16.55 12.07 -3.89
N LYS A 3 -16.85 12.47 -2.66
CA LYS A 3 -15.92 13.15 -1.76
C LYS A 3 -15.10 12.11 -1.01
N VAL A 4 -13.79 12.09 -1.23
CA VAL A 4 -12.87 11.07 -0.71
C VAL A 4 -11.81 11.72 0.16
N LEU A 5 -11.60 11.19 1.37
CA LEU A 5 -10.44 11.48 2.20
C LEU A 5 -9.39 10.39 2.05
N VAL A 6 -8.16 10.77 1.73
CA VAL A 6 -7.01 9.87 1.70
C VAL A 6 -6.11 10.16 2.90
N ILE A 7 -6.12 9.27 3.88
CA ILE A 7 -5.15 9.27 4.98
C ILE A 7 -3.83 8.74 4.44
N GLY A 8 -2.76 9.53 4.54
CA GLY A 8 -1.48 9.24 3.89
C GLY A 8 -1.36 9.75 2.45
N ALA A 9 -2.17 10.75 2.07
CA ALA A 9 -2.23 11.33 0.73
C ALA A 9 -0.89 11.83 0.17
N SER A 10 0.04 12.24 1.01
CA SER A 10 1.38 12.69 0.60
C SER A 10 2.43 11.58 0.54
N GLY A 11 2.02 10.33 0.83
CA GLY A 11 2.88 9.14 0.76
C GLY A 11 2.99 8.57 -0.65
N TYR A 12 3.79 7.51 -0.80
CA TYR A 12 4.13 6.91 -2.09
C TYR A 12 2.88 6.44 -2.89
N ILE A 13 2.04 5.60 -2.30
CA ILE A 13 0.79 5.14 -2.93
C ILE A 13 -0.25 6.26 -2.87
N GLY A 14 -0.39 6.92 -1.70
CA GLY A 14 -1.44 7.90 -1.44
C GLY A 14 -1.41 9.09 -2.40
N PHE A 15 -0.23 9.56 -2.77
CA PHE A 15 -0.11 10.69 -3.70
C PHE A 15 -0.57 10.31 -5.12
N ARG A 16 -0.15 9.14 -5.62
CA ARG A 16 -0.61 8.61 -6.91
C ARG A 16 -2.12 8.37 -6.94
N LEU A 17 -2.64 7.79 -5.86
CA LEU A 17 -4.09 7.59 -5.71
C LEU A 17 -4.85 8.92 -5.71
N SER A 18 -4.40 9.89 -4.93
CA SER A 18 -5.06 11.21 -4.84
C SER A 18 -5.10 11.91 -6.20
N GLN A 19 -4.00 11.86 -6.96
CA GLN A 19 -3.96 12.40 -8.33
C GLN A 19 -4.91 11.64 -9.28
N GLN A 20 -5.01 10.31 -9.19
CA GLN A 20 -5.91 9.54 -10.04
C GLN A 20 -7.39 9.79 -9.67
N LEU A 21 -7.73 9.87 -8.38
CA LEU A 21 -9.07 10.25 -7.94
C LEU A 21 -9.48 11.63 -8.50
N ARG A 22 -8.57 12.62 -8.46
CA ARG A 22 -8.82 13.94 -9.07
C ARG A 22 -9.08 13.85 -10.58
N ARG A 23 -8.27 13.08 -11.31
CA ARG A 23 -8.44 12.86 -12.76
C ARG A 23 -9.76 12.15 -13.10
N ASN A 24 -10.29 11.35 -12.19
CA ASN A 24 -11.59 10.68 -12.32
C ASN A 24 -12.74 11.53 -11.72
N ASN A 25 -12.54 12.84 -11.59
CA ASN A 25 -13.56 13.82 -11.18
C ASN A 25 -14.12 13.60 -9.76
N HIS A 26 -13.33 13.06 -8.84
CA HIS A 26 -13.65 13.03 -7.41
C HIS A 26 -13.17 14.31 -6.71
N ILE A 27 -13.82 14.70 -5.61
CA ILE A 27 -13.32 15.74 -4.70
C ILE A 27 -12.43 15.03 -3.67
N VAL A 28 -11.14 15.40 -3.63
CA VAL A 28 -10.15 14.68 -2.83
C VAL A 28 -9.62 15.56 -1.71
N TYR A 29 -9.75 15.06 -0.49
CA TYR A 29 -9.12 15.58 0.71
C TYR A 29 -7.93 14.69 1.06
N GLY A 30 -6.85 15.27 1.59
CA GLY A 30 -5.65 14.52 1.93
C GLY A 30 -5.01 14.98 3.23
N THR A 31 -4.61 14.04 4.11
CA THR A 31 -3.91 14.42 5.33
C THR A 31 -2.47 14.85 5.04
N ALA A 32 -2.03 15.95 5.68
CA ALA A 32 -0.68 16.49 5.62
C ALA A 32 -0.14 16.78 7.02
N ARG A 33 1.14 16.44 7.28
CA ARG A 33 1.78 16.63 8.58
C ARG A 33 2.81 17.78 8.61
N SER A 34 2.99 18.49 7.48
CA SER A 34 3.91 19.61 7.37
C SER A 34 3.47 20.56 6.26
N ALA A 35 3.91 21.83 6.34
CA ALA A 35 3.63 22.84 5.33
C ALA A 35 4.10 22.44 3.91
N ALA A 36 5.25 21.76 3.81
CA ALA A 36 5.73 21.26 2.52
C ALA A 36 4.78 20.21 1.92
N LYS A 37 4.20 19.32 2.75
CA LYS A 37 3.23 18.33 2.32
C LYS A 37 1.86 18.95 2.01
N GLU A 38 1.47 19.96 2.79
CA GLU A 38 0.28 20.77 2.50
C GLU A 38 0.37 21.41 1.12
N ASN A 39 1.45 22.14 0.84
CA ASN A 39 1.68 22.77 -0.46
C ASN A 39 1.72 21.74 -1.61
N LEU A 40 2.37 20.57 -1.39
CA LEU A 40 2.37 19.49 -2.38
C LEU A 40 0.96 19.05 -2.76
N LEU A 41 0.05 18.93 -1.78
CA LEU A 41 -1.34 18.55 -2.04
C LEU A 41 -2.08 19.67 -2.78
N GLN A 42 -1.97 20.93 -2.32
CA GLN A 42 -2.65 22.08 -2.92
C GLN A 42 -2.33 22.28 -4.39
N ILE A 43 -1.05 22.25 -4.77
CA ILE A 43 -0.64 22.43 -6.18
C ILE A 43 -1.10 21.29 -7.09
N ASN A 44 -1.55 20.15 -6.51
CA ASN A 44 -2.12 19.03 -7.23
C ASN A 44 -3.65 18.95 -7.09
N GLU A 45 -4.30 20.06 -6.71
CA GLU A 45 -5.76 20.18 -6.55
C GLU A 45 -6.35 19.20 -5.53
N ILE A 46 -5.58 18.81 -4.51
CA ILE A 46 -6.00 18.00 -3.39
C ILE A 46 -6.19 18.90 -2.19
N ILE A 47 -7.35 18.89 -1.56
CA ILE A 47 -7.68 19.74 -0.41
C ILE A 47 -6.93 19.20 0.83
N PRO A 48 -5.95 19.93 1.39
CA PRO A 48 -5.19 19.42 2.50
C PRO A 48 -5.95 19.51 3.81
N ILE A 49 -5.81 18.49 4.65
CA ILE A 49 -6.20 18.50 6.06
C ILE A 49 -4.93 18.41 6.88
N VAL A 50 -4.55 19.52 7.50
CA VAL A 50 -3.30 19.60 8.28
C VAL A 50 -3.54 19.05 9.70
N GLY A 51 -2.69 18.15 10.13
CA GLY A 51 -2.71 17.59 11.48
C GLY A 51 -2.27 16.13 11.56
N SER A 52 -2.18 15.64 12.81
CA SER A 52 -1.90 14.23 13.08
C SER A 52 -3.14 13.38 12.80
N ILE A 53 -2.90 12.10 12.46
CA ILE A 53 -3.97 11.07 12.39
C ILE A 53 -4.37 10.67 13.81
N GLU A 54 -3.41 10.67 14.74
CA GLU A 54 -3.59 10.29 16.13
C GLU A 54 -4.11 11.50 16.91
N ALA A 55 -5.18 11.27 17.69
CA ALA A 55 -5.67 12.24 18.64
C ALA A 55 -4.73 12.31 19.84
N GLU A 56 -4.27 13.50 20.21
CA GLU A 56 -3.86 13.74 21.57
C GLU A 56 -5.11 13.69 22.48
N LEU A 57 -4.95 13.21 23.72
CA LEU A 57 -6.06 13.11 24.69
C LEU A 57 -6.85 14.45 24.74
N HIS A 58 -8.15 14.38 24.41
CA HIS A 58 -9.12 15.49 24.44
C HIS A 58 -9.05 16.52 23.29
N GLN A 59 -8.28 16.29 22.23
CA GLN A 59 -8.29 17.19 21.06
C GLN A 59 -9.18 16.64 19.92
N ALA A 60 -9.86 17.56 19.23
CA ALA A 60 -10.57 17.22 18.00
C ALA A 60 -9.55 16.79 16.93
N VAL A 61 -9.80 15.68 16.28
CA VAL A 61 -8.92 15.16 15.23
C VAL A 61 -9.31 15.83 13.91
N PRO A 62 -8.43 16.63 13.28
CA PRO A 62 -8.81 17.47 12.12
C PRO A 62 -9.43 16.67 10.97
N TRP A 63 -8.90 15.47 10.69
CA TRP A 63 -9.44 14.64 9.60
C TRP A 63 -10.86 14.13 9.89
N LEU A 64 -11.19 13.79 11.15
CA LEU A 64 -12.51 13.30 11.52
C LEU A 64 -13.54 14.44 11.48
N GLU A 65 -13.15 15.63 11.91
CA GLU A 65 -14.00 16.82 11.81
C GLU A 65 -14.26 17.18 10.34
N ALA A 66 -13.26 17.10 9.47
CA ALA A 66 -13.44 17.30 8.05
C ALA A 66 -14.42 16.25 7.44
N VAL A 67 -14.37 14.98 7.86
CA VAL A 67 -15.35 13.98 7.41
C VAL A 67 -16.77 14.40 7.77
N ARG A 68 -16.95 15.00 8.95
CA ARG A 68 -18.25 15.47 9.43
C ARG A 68 -18.74 16.72 8.69
N THR A 69 -17.91 17.78 8.64
CA THR A 69 -18.30 19.10 8.14
C THR A 69 -18.38 19.16 6.62
N GLU A 70 -17.49 18.50 5.93
CA GLU A 70 -17.43 18.46 4.48
C GLU A 70 -18.33 17.38 3.86
N ASN A 71 -18.99 16.56 4.70
CA ASN A 71 -19.76 15.39 4.27
C ASN A 71 -18.95 14.45 3.37
N ILE A 72 -17.75 14.11 3.79
CA ILE A 72 -16.91 13.15 3.08
C ILE A 72 -17.60 11.77 3.09
N GLU A 73 -17.65 11.15 1.92
CA GLU A 73 -18.41 9.93 1.69
C GLU A 73 -17.55 8.67 1.86
N VAL A 74 -16.25 8.74 1.49
CA VAL A 74 -15.31 7.61 1.56
C VAL A 74 -14.02 8.06 2.22
N VAL A 75 -13.52 7.24 3.15
CA VAL A 75 -12.19 7.39 3.78
C VAL A 75 -11.31 6.23 3.36
N ILE A 76 -10.10 6.51 2.90
CA ILE A 76 -9.10 5.50 2.54
C ILE A 76 -7.94 5.62 3.52
N ASP A 77 -7.61 4.53 4.21
CA ASP A 77 -6.46 4.49 5.12
C ASP A 77 -5.25 3.82 4.46
N LEU A 78 -4.26 4.64 4.13
CA LEU A 78 -2.94 4.25 3.60
C LEU A 78 -1.83 4.53 4.62
N SER A 79 -2.16 4.78 5.89
CA SER A 79 -1.18 5.13 6.92
C SER A 79 -0.21 3.99 7.24
N GLY A 80 -0.67 2.75 7.12
CA GLY A 80 0.10 1.56 7.47
C GLY A 80 0.42 1.44 8.96
N ILE A 81 -0.26 2.21 9.84
CA ILE A 81 -0.02 2.20 11.29
C ILE A 81 -0.72 1.01 11.96
N GLN A 82 -0.06 0.44 12.96
CA GLN A 82 -0.61 -0.69 13.71
C GLN A 82 -1.81 -0.29 14.57
N THR A 83 -1.89 0.99 14.97
CA THR A 83 -2.98 1.55 15.78
C THR A 83 -4.22 1.93 14.99
N SER A 84 -4.29 1.66 13.68
CA SER A 84 -5.36 2.08 12.76
C SER A 84 -6.78 1.77 13.25
N VAL A 85 -6.98 0.66 13.96
CA VAL A 85 -8.28 0.33 14.54
C VAL A 85 -8.75 1.43 15.50
N LYS A 86 -7.91 1.81 16.46
CA LYS A 86 -8.26 2.81 17.48
C LYS A 86 -8.25 4.24 16.92
N THR A 87 -7.33 4.53 16.01
CA THR A 87 -7.11 5.89 15.51
C THR A 87 -8.00 6.24 14.33
N VAL A 88 -8.42 5.26 13.52
CA VAL A 88 -9.23 5.51 12.31
C VAL A 88 -10.56 4.78 12.34
N LEU A 89 -10.56 3.45 12.49
CA LEU A 89 -11.77 2.63 12.33
C LEU A 89 -12.84 2.93 13.37
N GLU A 90 -12.50 2.92 14.66
CA GLU A 90 -13.46 3.17 15.73
C GLU A 90 -14.07 4.59 15.70
N PRO A 91 -13.29 5.68 15.47
CA PRO A 91 -13.87 7.01 15.26
C PRO A 91 -14.83 7.08 14.08
N LEU A 92 -14.50 6.43 12.95
CA LEU A 92 -15.38 6.36 11.78
C LEU A 92 -16.67 5.60 12.07
N ILE A 93 -16.61 4.49 12.80
CA ILE A 93 -17.79 3.74 13.21
C ILE A 93 -18.72 4.64 14.06
N ARG A 94 -18.17 5.38 15.04
CA ARG A 94 -18.97 6.31 15.86
C ARG A 94 -19.64 7.38 15.00
N LEU A 95 -18.88 8.02 14.09
CA LEU A 95 -19.43 9.03 13.21
C LEU A 95 -20.49 8.47 12.24
N SER A 96 -20.26 7.26 11.70
CA SER A 96 -21.22 6.63 10.80
C SER A 96 -22.52 6.22 11.54
N LYS A 97 -22.46 5.81 12.80
CA LYS A 97 -23.65 5.60 13.66
C LYS A 97 -24.47 6.89 13.85
N GLU A 98 -23.78 8.02 14.10
CA GLU A 98 -24.45 9.33 14.16
C GLU A 98 -25.11 9.71 12.84
N ARG A 99 -24.49 9.42 11.70
CA ARG A 99 -25.10 9.64 10.37
C ARG A 99 -26.32 8.75 10.17
N GLN A 100 -26.22 7.47 10.49
CA GLN A 100 -27.36 6.53 10.36
C GLN A 100 -28.56 6.92 11.25
N SER A 101 -28.33 7.46 12.45
CA SER A 101 -29.44 7.98 13.30
C SER A 101 -30.18 9.17 12.69
N ARG A 102 -29.56 9.83 11.71
CA ARG A 102 -30.16 10.93 10.91
C ARG A 102 -30.61 10.46 9.51
N HIS A 103 -30.72 9.15 9.29
CA HIS A 103 -31.09 8.53 8.01
C HIS A 103 -30.11 8.86 6.85
N LEU A 104 -28.86 9.19 7.16
CA LEU A 104 -27.82 9.41 6.16
C LEU A 104 -27.10 8.09 5.81
N PRO A 105 -26.53 7.97 4.59
CA PRO A 105 -25.80 6.78 4.18
C PRO A 105 -24.60 6.46 5.10
N LYS A 106 -24.22 5.19 5.16
CA LYS A 106 -22.97 4.73 5.80
C LYS A 106 -21.77 5.43 5.16
N ILE A 107 -20.74 5.66 5.96
CA ILE A 107 -19.45 6.10 5.43
C ILE A 107 -18.77 4.90 4.76
N GLY A 108 -18.19 5.11 3.59
CA GLY A 108 -17.30 4.17 2.94
C GLY A 108 -15.93 4.14 3.61
N PHE A 109 -15.35 2.95 3.80
CA PHE A 109 -14.01 2.81 4.37
C PHE A 109 -13.18 1.79 3.60
N ILE A 110 -12.01 2.18 3.10
CA ILE A 110 -11.09 1.27 2.42
C ILE A 110 -9.77 1.22 3.21
N TYR A 111 -9.45 0.05 3.74
CA TYR A 111 -8.20 -0.20 4.44
C TYR A 111 -7.16 -0.79 3.48
N CYS A 112 -5.98 -0.18 3.44
CA CYS A 112 -4.83 -0.70 2.71
C CYS A 112 -4.04 -1.66 3.60
N SER A 113 -4.16 -2.94 3.33
CA SER A 113 -3.33 -4.00 3.91
C SER A 113 -2.15 -4.33 2.97
N GLY A 114 -1.86 -5.61 2.76
CA GLY A 114 -0.85 -6.09 1.82
C GLY A 114 -0.85 -7.61 1.74
N VAL A 115 -0.39 -8.17 0.62
CA VAL A 115 -0.41 -9.63 0.39
C VAL A 115 0.50 -10.43 1.34
N TRP A 116 1.41 -9.80 2.06
CA TRP A 116 2.24 -10.49 3.06
C TRP A 116 1.43 -11.19 4.17
N VAL A 117 0.15 -10.85 4.33
CA VAL A 117 -0.76 -11.55 5.26
C VAL A 117 -0.95 -13.02 4.93
N HIS A 118 -0.67 -13.43 3.70
CA HIS A 118 -0.72 -14.84 3.27
C HIS A 118 0.48 -15.67 3.72
N GLY A 119 1.58 -15.03 4.11
CA GLY A 119 2.84 -15.72 4.37
C GLY A 119 3.54 -16.18 3.09
N SER A 120 4.64 -16.94 3.24
CA SER A 120 5.46 -17.38 2.12
C SER A 120 4.93 -18.67 1.50
N SER A 121 4.61 -18.63 0.21
CA SER A 121 4.18 -19.80 -0.58
C SER A 121 4.49 -19.61 -2.06
N THR A 122 4.98 -20.67 -2.72
CA THR A 122 5.12 -20.69 -4.19
C THR A 122 3.86 -21.20 -4.89
N SER A 123 2.93 -21.81 -4.13
CA SER A 123 1.64 -22.25 -4.66
C SER A 123 0.76 -21.04 -4.97
N PRO A 124 -0.06 -21.09 -6.04
CA PRO A 124 -1.02 -20.02 -6.33
C PRO A 124 -1.95 -19.77 -5.14
N THR A 125 -2.13 -18.49 -4.79
CA THR A 125 -3.04 -18.04 -3.74
C THR A 125 -3.97 -16.94 -4.25
N SER A 126 -4.98 -16.58 -3.47
CA SER A 126 -5.93 -15.52 -3.80
C SER A 126 -6.54 -14.94 -2.53
N ASP A 127 -7.24 -13.82 -2.67
CA ASP A 127 -8.00 -13.16 -1.60
C ASP A 127 -9.09 -14.05 -0.94
N LEU A 128 -9.42 -15.19 -1.52
CA LEU A 128 -10.32 -16.21 -0.92
C LEU A 128 -9.57 -17.20 -0.02
N ALA A 129 -8.24 -17.24 -0.07
CA ALA A 129 -7.46 -18.09 0.82
C ALA A 129 -7.44 -17.49 2.25
N PRO A 130 -7.59 -18.35 3.30
CA PRO A 130 -7.44 -17.89 4.66
C PRO A 130 -6.07 -17.23 4.88
N ALA A 131 -6.06 -16.01 5.41
CA ALA A 131 -4.83 -15.25 5.66
C ALA A 131 -4.67 -14.93 7.15
N GLY A 132 -3.53 -15.29 7.74
CA GLY A 132 -3.21 -15.00 9.13
C GLY A 132 -4.09 -15.67 10.19
N LEU A 133 -4.90 -16.66 9.82
CA LEU A 133 -5.68 -17.47 10.73
C LEU A 133 -4.90 -18.71 11.17
N LYS A 134 -5.29 -19.33 12.29
CA LYS A 134 -4.68 -20.62 12.72
C LYS A 134 -4.80 -21.72 11.66
N ALA A 135 -5.85 -21.66 10.84
CA ALA A 135 -6.09 -22.59 9.74
C ALA A 135 -5.35 -22.23 8.44
N SER A 136 -4.65 -21.09 8.39
CA SER A 136 -3.89 -20.70 7.20
C SER A 136 -2.69 -21.63 7.02
N ALA A 137 -2.43 -22.05 5.79
CA ALA A 137 -1.31 -22.92 5.45
C ALA A 137 0.04 -22.28 5.79
N HIS A 138 0.11 -20.96 5.68
CA HIS A 138 1.31 -20.17 5.97
C HIS A 138 0.94 -18.98 6.88
N GLN A 139 1.90 -18.55 7.68
CA GLN A 139 1.70 -17.41 8.58
C GLN A 139 2.37 -16.14 8.02
N PRO A 140 1.79 -14.95 8.29
CA PRO A 140 2.43 -13.69 7.91
C PRO A 140 3.82 -13.56 8.52
N PRO A 141 4.78 -12.90 7.84
CA PRO A 141 6.03 -12.52 8.48
C PRO A 141 5.77 -11.66 9.72
N GLN A 142 6.65 -11.77 10.72
CA GLN A 142 6.51 -11.11 12.03
C GLN A 142 6.27 -9.60 11.92
N LEU A 143 6.85 -8.95 10.92
CA LEU A 143 6.67 -7.52 10.65
C LEU A 143 5.20 -7.11 10.49
N VAL A 144 4.35 -7.98 9.95
CA VAL A 144 2.95 -7.70 9.63
C VAL A 144 1.96 -8.67 10.29
N VAL A 145 2.39 -9.44 11.29
CA VAL A 145 1.55 -10.42 11.99
C VAL A 145 0.27 -9.84 12.60
N TRP A 146 0.25 -8.53 12.85
CA TRP A 146 -0.89 -7.80 13.39
C TRP A 146 -1.97 -7.43 12.34
N ARG A 147 -1.64 -7.43 11.04
CA ARG A 147 -2.54 -6.97 9.97
C ARG A 147 -3.82 -7.80 9.82
N PRO A 148 -3.80 -9.14 9.88
CA PRO A 148 -5.01 -9.95 9.75
C PRO A 148 -6.09 -9.60 10.77
N GLU A 149 -5.71 -9.26 12.01
CA GLU A 149 -6.65 -8.84 13.04
C GLU A 149 -7.31 -7.49 12.69
N VAL A 150 -6.54 -6.53 12.16
CA VAL A 150 -7.09 -5.25 11.68
C VAL A 150 -8.08 -5.49 10.54
N GLU A 151 -7.73 -6.33 9.56
CA GLU A 151 -8.62 -6.68 8.46
C GLU A 151 -9.93 -7.29 8.95
N HIS A 152 -9.85 -8.21 9.90
CA HIS A 152 -11.03 -8.84 10.50
C HIS A 152 -11.95 -7.79 11.14
N GLN A 153 -11.40 -6.84 11.90
CA GLN A 153 -12.19 -5.76 12.53
C GLN A 153 -12.79 -4.81 11.49
N VAL A 154 -12.06 -4.51 10.40
CA VAL A 154 -12.59 -3.72 9.28
C VAL A 154 -13.79 -4.42 8.66
N LEU A 155 -13.67 -5.70 8.34
CA LEU A 155 -14.76 -6.49 7.73
C LEU A 155 -15.96 -6.66 8.68
N ALA A 156 -15.72 -6.82 9.98
CA ALA A 156 -16.77 -6.92 11.00
C ALA A 156 -17.59 -5.62 11.16
N SER A 157 -17.09 -4.49 10.64
CA SER A 157 -17.77 -3.19 10.73
C SER A 157 -18.93 -2.99 9.73
N TYR A 158 -19.26 -3.98 8.91
CA TYR A 158 -20.24 -3.92 7.80
C TYR A 158 -21.62 -3.34 8.18
N ASN A 159 -22.04 -3.45 9.43
CA ASN A 159 -23.31 -2.85 9.90
C ASN A 159 -23.27 -1.31 9.92
N HIS A 160 -22.09 -0.74 10.05
CA HIS A 160 -21.89 0.69 10.23
C HIS A 160 -21.12 1.36 9.10
N LEU A 161 -20.29 0.61 8.38
CA LEU A 161 -19.47 1.11 7.28
C LEU A 161 -19.69 0.27 6.02
N ASN A 162 -19.55 0.90 4.84
CA ASN A 162 -19.28 0.17 3.62
C ASN A 162 -17.77 -0.04 3.56
N ALA A 163 -17.29 -1.12 4.22
CA ALA A 163 -15.86 -1.33 4.45
C ALA A 163 -15.27 -2.37 3.49
N ALA A 164 -14.09 -2.09 2.92
CA ALA A 164 -13.33 -3.00 2.08
C ALA A 164 -11.85 -3.04 2.48
N VAL A 165 -11.19 -4.16 2.20
CA VAL A 165 -9.76 -4.37 2.38
C VAL A 165 -9.11 -4.54 1.01
N ILE A 166 -8.07 -3.78 0.74
CA ILE A 166 -7.24 -3.92 -0.45
C ILE A 166 -5.84 -4.33 -0.01
N ARG A 167 -5.32 -5.39 -0.62
CA ARG A 167 -4.00 -5.95 -0.34
C ARG A 167 -3.11 -5.83 -1.57
N PRO A 168 -2.39 -4.73 -1.76
CA PRO A 168 -1.39 -4.64 -2.82
C PRO A 168 -0.27 -5.66 -2.60
N ALA A 169 0.22 -6.23 -3.69
CA ALA A 169 1.49 -6.94 -3.75
C ALA A 169 2.66 -5.94 -3.55
N MET A 170 3.90 -6.39 -3.68
CA MET A 170 5.07 -5.51 -3.58
C MET A 170 5.00 -4.42 -4.63
N VAL A 171 4.77 -3.18 -4.18
CA VAL A 171 4.55 -2.03 -5.07
C VAL A 171 5.86 -1.48 -5.60
N TYR A 172 5.96 -1.33 -6.93
CA TYR A 172 7.12 -0.77 -7.61
C TYR A 172 6.76 0.42 -8.50
N GLY A 173 7.78 1.05 -9.08
CA GLY A 173 7.65 2.22 -9.96
C GLY A 173 7.87 3.54 -9.25
N GLY A 174 8.21 4.59 -10.01
CA GLY A 174 8.53 5.90 -9.44
C GLY A 174 9.68 5.83 -8.41
N THR A 175 9.50 6.53 -7.31
CA THR A 175 10.51 6.71 -6.25
C THR A 175 10.23 5.82 -5.03
N SER A 176 9.90 4.55 -5.25
CA SER A 176 9.55 3.61 -4.18
C SER A 176 10.66 3.44 -3.15
N ASP A 177 10.38 3.82 -1.89
CA ASP A 177 11.35 3.72 -0.80
C ASP A 177 11.60 2.27 -0.37
N ILE A 178 10.61 1.38 -0.50
CA ILE A 178 10.75 -0.02 -0.10
C ILE A 178 11.84 -0.73 -0.92
N TRP A 179 11.95 -0.43 -2.20
CA TRP A 179 13.00 -0.96 -3.07
C TRP A 179 14.39 -0.37 -2.75
N GLY A 180 14.43 0.77 -2.04
CA GLY A 180 15.66 1.37 -1.55
C GLY A 180 16.48 0.45 -0.64
N LEU A 181 15.84 -0.56 0.01
CA LEU A 181 16.53 -1.58 0.79
C LEU A 181 17.69 -2.22 0.01
N TYR A 182 17.44 -2.58 -1.25
CA TYR A 182 18.45 -3.23 -2.10
C TYR A 182 19.06 -2.28 -3.14
N PHE A 183 18.24 -1.44 -3.75
CA PHE A 183 18.70 -0.57 -4.83
C PHE A 183 19.74 0.45 -4.38
N ALA A 184 19.62 0.98 -3.16
CA ALA A 184 20.61 1.88 -2.61
C ALA A 184 21.96 1.16 -2.36
N GLN A 185 21.93 -0.08 -1.85
CA GLN A 185 23.13 -0.88 -1.64
C GLN A 185 23.83 -1.20 -2.97
N ILE A 186 23.07 -1.60 -3.99
CA ILE A 186 23.59 -1.84 -5.34
C ILE A 186 24.25 -0.57 -5.89
N TYR A 187 23.55 0.57 -5.83
CA TYR A 187 24.08 1.85 -6.30
C TYR A 187 25.37 2.24 -5.57
N GLN A 188 25.39 2.14 -4.24
CA GLN A 188 26.58 2.44 -3.43
C GLN A 188 27.76 1.51 -3.75
N SER A 189 27.53 0.22 -3.91
CA SER A 189 28.58 -0.73 -4.29
C SER A 189 29.20 -0.39 -5.65
N ILE A 190 28.36 0.00 -6.62
CA ILE A 190 28.82 0.45 -7.94
C ILE A 190 29.66 1.74 -7.82
N GLN A 191 29.22 2.73 -7.04
CA GLN A 191 29.95 3.98 -6.84
C GLN A 191 31.31 3.77 -6.17
N ASN A 192 31.38 2.82 -5.23
CA ASN A 192 32.59 2.46 -4.49
C ASN A 192 33.47 1.44 -5.22
N ASN A 193 33.06 0.97 -6.40
CA ASN A 193 33.73 -0.10 -7.15
C ASN A 193 33.97 -1.35 -6.32
N THR A 194 32.97 -1.76 -5.51
CA THR A 194 33.01 -2.97 -4.66
C THR A 194 32.07 -4.05 -5.22
N PRO A 195 32.32 -5.35 -4.94
CA PRO A 195 31.39 -6.42 -5.28
C PRO A 195 30.01 -6.19 -4.64
N ILE A 196 28.95 -6.59 -5.35
CA ILE A 196 27.58 -6.52 -4.83
C ILE A 196 27.26 -7.81 -4.11
N SER A 197 27.05 -7.73 -2.79
CA SER A 197 26.59 -8.83 -1.93
C SER A 197 25.40 -8.36 -1.08
N LEU A 198 24.26 -9.04 -1.18
CA LEU A 198 22.98 -8.62 -0.58
C LEU A 198 22.41 -9.75 0.28
N GLN A 199 21.86 -9.38 1.44
CA GLN A 199 21.10 -10.30 2.29
C GLN A 199 19.69 -10.52 1.70
N ALA A 200 19.59 -11.47 0.78
CA ALA A 200 18.33 -11.84 0.12
C ALA A 200 18.31 -13.33 -0.17
N ASP A 201 17.11 -13.93 -0.18
CA ASP A 201 16.90 -15.32 -0.59
C ASP A 201 17.05 -15.42 -2.12
N PRO A 202 18.01 -16.23 -2.62
CA PRO A 202 18.20 -16.41 -4.06
C PRO A 202 17.02 -17.07 -4.77
N THR A 203 16.12 -17.72 -4.01
CA THR A 203 14.94 -18.41 -4.53
C THR A 203 13.66 -17.60 -4.39
N ALA A 204 13.69 -16.44 -3.71
CA ALA A 204 12.50 -15.61 -3.50
C ALA A 204 11.87 -15.18 -4.83
N ALA A 205 10.54 -15.35 -4.90
CA ALA A 205 9.72 -14.95 -6.03
C ALA A 205 8.53 -14.13 -5.53
N LEU A 206 8.44 -12.90 -6.00
CA LEU A 206 7.54 -11.88 -5.46
C LEU A 206 6.37 -11.64 -6.40
N SER A 207 5.18 -11.55 -5.83
CA SER A 207 4.07 -10.88 -6.52
C SER A 207 4.28 -9.38 -6.51
N LEU A 208 4.08 -8.73 -7.65
CA LEU A 208 4.39 -7.32 -7.87
C LEU A 208 3.20 -6.58 -8.48
N ILE A 209 3.15 -5.28 -8.20
CA ILE A 209 2.19 -4.35 -8.82
C ILE A 209 2.83 -2.96 -8.99
N HIS A 210 2.57 -2.31 -10.11
CA HIS A 210 3.01 -0.92 -10.30
C HIS A 210 2.15 0.05 -9.49
N VAL A 211 2.74 1.13 -8.98
CA VAL A 211 2.04 2.13 -8.15
C VAL A 211 0.85 2.78 -8.86
N ASP A 212 0.90 2.97 -10.18
CA ASP A 212 -0.22 3.53 -10.95
C ASP A 212 -1.38 2.52 -11.06
N ASP A 213 -1.08 1.22 -11.22
CA ASP A 213 -2.10 0.17 -11.24
C ASP A 213 -2.69 -0.07 -9.85
N THR A 214 -1.86 0.07 -8.79
CA THR A 214 -2.36 0.08 -7.41
C THR A 214 -3.38 1.21 -7.23
N ALA A 215 -3.03 2.43 -7.62
CA ALA A 215 -3.90 3.59 -7.50
C ALA A 215 -5.20 3.41 -8.29
N SER A 216 -5.15 2.88 -9.53
CA SER A 216 -6.34 2.64 -10.35
C SER A 216 -7.30 1.60 -9.74
N ALA A 217 -6.75 0.58 -9.05
CA ALA A 217 -7.58 -0.40 -8.33
C ALA A 217 -8.33 0.23 -7.15
N PHE A 218 -7.68 1.13 -6.40
CA PHE A 218 -8.35 1.89 -5.33
C PHE A 218 -9.43 2.81 -5.89
N VAL A 219 -9.21 3.50 -7.02
CA VAL A 219 -10.26 4.30 -7.69
C VAL A 219 -11.45 3.42 -8.04
N ALA A 220 -11.22 2.27 -8.69
CA ALA A 220 -12.27 1.32 -9.03
C ALA A 220 -13.04 0.80 -7.80
N ALA A 221 -12.33 0.59 -6.68
CA ALA A 221 -12.97 0.20 -5.42
C ALA A 221 -13.84 1.33 -4.83
N VAL A 222 -13.39 2.59 -4.87
CA VAL A 222 -14.19 3.76 -4.45
C VAL A 222 -15.49 3.84 -5.25
N GLU A 223 -15.41 3.74 -6.57
CA GLU A 223 -16.56 3.87 -7.47
C GLU A 223 -17.59 2.75 -7.32
N LYS A 224 -17.17 1.59 -6.80
CA LYS A 224 -18.03 0.40 -6.63
C LYS A 224 -18.31 0.04 -5.17
N LEU A 225 -17.86 0.84 -4.23
CA LEU A 225 -17.85 0.47 -2.82
C LEU A 225 -19.23 0.07 -2.29
N GLU A 226 -20.28 0.79 -2.66
CA GLU A 226 -21.66 0.49 -2.26
C GLU A 226 -22.18 -0.86 -2.83
N LEU A 227 -21.63 -1.28 -3.97
CA LEU A 227 -22.02 -2.56 -4.60
C LEU A 227 -21.32 -3.76 -3.96
N ILE A 228 -20.08 -3.58 -3.51
CA ILE A 228 -19.20 -4.67 -3.05
C ILE A 228 -19.13 -4.81 -1.54
N ALA A 229 -19.59 -3.81 -0.77
CA ALA A 229 -19.41 -3.76 0.68
C ALA A 229 -20.67 -3.30 1.42
N GLY A 230 -20.68 -3.50 2.75
CA GLY A 230 -21.75 -3.01 3.63
C GLY A 230 -22.82 -4.03 3.98
N ARG A 231 -22.72 -5.28 3.53
CA ARG A 231 -23.63 -6.38 3.88
C ARG A 231 -22.86 -7.58 4.43
N LYS A 232 -23.54 -8.35 5.26
CA LYS A 232 -22.97 -9.55 5.93
C LYS A 232 -22.54 -10.66 4.98
N ASP A 233 -23.24 -10.78 3.85
CA ASP A 233 -23.03 -11.78 2.80
C ASP A 233 -21.95 -11.41 1.79
N GLN A 234 -21.32 -10.25 1.95
CA GLN A 234 -20.23 -9.76 1.09
C GLN A 234 -18.86 -10.03 1.72
N TYR A 235 -17.89 -10.32 0.85
CA TYR A 235 -16.47 -10.45 1.22
C TYR A 235 -15.63 -9.46 0.41
N PRO A 236 -15.57 -8.18 0.84
CA PRO A 236 -14.91 -7.10 0.12
C PRO A 236 -13.41 -7.06 0.38
N VAL A 237 -12.71 -8.15 0.08
CA VAL A 237 -11.24 -8.25 0.13
C VAL A 237 -10.71 -8.45 -1.27
N PHE A 238 -9.66 -7.70 -1.65
CA PHE A 238 -9.09 -7.74 -2.98
C PHE A 238 -7.57 -7.74 -2.93
N ASP A 239 -6.97 -8.83 -3.40
CA ASP A 239 -5.54 -8.93 -3.60
C ASP A 239 -5.16 -8.37 -4.97
N LEU A 240 -4.12 -7.54 -5.01
CA LEU A 240 -3.69 -6.83 -6.21
C LEU A 240 -2.27 -7.24 -6.59
N ALA A 241 -2.14 -8.02 -7.66
CA ALA A 241 -0.86 -8.40 -8.27
C ALA A 241 -0.97 -8.39 -9.79
N THR A 242 0.12 -8.06 -10.47
CA THR A 242 0.17 -7.99 -11.94
C THR A 242 1.25 -8.87 -12.57
N SER A 243 2.29 -9.18 -11.80
CA SER A 243 3.35 -10.10 -12.19
C SER A 243 3.87 -10.89 -11.00
N HIS A 244 4.55 -12.01 -11.30
CA HIS A 244 5.26 -12.83 -10.34
C HIS A 244 6.69 -12.99 -10.84
N GLU A 245 7.68 -12.44 -10.11
CA GLU A 245 9.03 -12.28 -10.63
C GLU A 245 10.09 -12.68 -9.58
N SER A 246 11.18 -13.28 -10.04
CA SER A 246 12.33 -13.63 -9.19
C SER A 246 13.00 -12.36 -8.65
N LEU A 247 13.19 -12.30 -7.32
CA LEU A 247 13.93 -11.20 -6.68
C LEU A 247 15.38 -11.14 -7.19
N ALA A 248 16.05 -12.28 -7.31
CA ALA A 248 17.42 -12.35 -7.85
C ALA A 248 17.50 -11.76 -9.26
N PHE A 249 16.52 -12.04 -10.11
CA PHE A 249 16.48 -11.49 -11.47
C PHE A 249 16.26 -9.98 -11.47
N ILE A 250 15.33 -9.47 -10.65
CA ILE A 250 15.07 -8.02 -10.50
C ILE A 250 16.34 -7.28 -10.07
N LEU A 251 17.04 -7.77 -9.02
CA LEU A 251 18.24 -7.13 -8.50
C LEU A 251 19.40 -7.16 -9.51
N THR A 252 19.55 -8.28 -10.22
CA THR A 252 20.52 -8.39 -11.30
C THR A 252 20.23 -7.43 -12.45
N ARG A 253 18.95 -7.34 -12.89
CA ARG A 253 18.53 -6.39 -13.92
C ARG A 253 18.75 -4.94 -13.51
N PHE A 254 18.44 -4.59 -12.25
CA PHE A 254 18.70 -3.23 -11.75
C PHE A 254 20.20 -2.89 -11.78
N ALA A 255 21.08 -3.80 -11.32
CA ALA A 255 22.52 -3.59 -11.36
C ALA A 255 23.03 -3.41 -12.80
N GLN A 256 22.53 -4.23 -13.74
CA GLN A 256 22.89 -4.13 -15.16
C GLN A 256 22.48 -2.80 -15.79
N GLU A 257 21.28 -2.28 -15.49
CA GLU A 257 20.83 -0.97 -15.97
C GLU A 257 21.70 0.18 -15.45
N LEU A 258 22.38 -0.01 -14.31
CA LEU A 258 23.37 0.94 -13.78
C LEU A 258 24.80 0.68 -14.31
N GLY A 259 24.96 -0.23 -15.28
CA GLY A 259 26.24 -0.53 -15.92
C GLY A 259 27.11 -1.57 -15.22
N TYR A 260 26.61 -2.23 -14.17
CA TYR A 260 27.36 -3.28 -13.48
C TYR A 260 27.45 -4.56 -14.33
N LYS A 261 28.66 -5.08 -14.51
CA LYS A 261 28.94 -6.28 -15.31
C LYS A 261 29.28 -7.51 -14.48
N GLY A 262 29.44 -7.33 -13.16
CA GLY A 262 29.77 -8.40 -12.24
C GLY A 262 28.54 -9.24 -11.83
N LYS A 263 28.77 -10.24 -10.99
CA LYS A 263 27.71 -11.04 -10.38
C LYS A 263 27.13 -10.32 -9.16
N VAL A 264 25.79 -10.29 -9.03
CA VAL A 264 25.11 -9.93 -7.79
C VAL A 264 25.02 -11.19 -6.95
N GLU A 265 25.65 -11.17 -5.77
CA GLU A 265 25.63 -12.28 -4.82
C GLU A 265 24.48 -12.10 -3.83
N LEU A 266 23.73 -13.18 -3.58
CA LEU A 266 22.66 -13.22 -2.59
C LEU A 266 23.05 -14.22 -1.50
N THR A 267 23.12 -13.75 -0.25
CA THR A 267 23.73 -14.50 0.88
C THR A 267 22.70 -15.13 1.82
N GLY A 268 21.44 -15.15 1.42
CA GLY A 268 20.34 -15.65 2.26
C GLY A 268 19.71 -14.56 3.13
N VAL A 269 18.62 -14.90 3.79
CA VAL A 269 17.89 -13.98 4.68
C VAL A 269 18.49 -14.04 6.08
N PRO A 270 18.73 -12.91 6.77
CA PRO A 270 19.28 -12.92 8.11
C PRO A 270 18.26 -13.45 9.13
N GLU A 271 18.76 -14.19 10.11
CA GLU A 271 17.99 -14.53 11.31
C GLU A 271 17.95 -13.37 12.30
N GLY A 272 16.94 -13.33 13.18
CA GLY A 272 16.79 -12.35 14.26
C GLY A 272 15.48 -11.55 14.17
N ASP A 273 15.31 -10.68 15.17
CA ASP A 273 14.06 -9.94 15.44
C ASP A 273 14.24 -8.40 15.46
N SER A 274 15.43 -7.91 15.12
CA SER A 274 15.60 -6.47 14.94
C SER A 274 14.77 -5.95 13.75
N MET A 275 14.30 -4.72 13.82
CA MET A 275 13.45 -4.15 12.76
C MET A 275 14.07 -4.25 11.35
N PRO A 276 15.37 -4.00 11.13
CA PRO A 276 15.99 -4.22 9.82
C PRO A 276 15.93 -5.68 9.35
N GLN A 277 16.16 -6.66 10.26
CA GLN A 277 16.09 -8.09 9.93
C GLN A 277 14.68 -8.52 9.61
N LEU A 278 13.69 -8.12 10.43
CA LEU A 278 12.27 -8.39 10.18
C LEU A 278 11.81 -7.80 8.83
N PHE A 279 12.34 -6.62 8.47
CA PHE A 279 12.02 -6.00 7.19
C PHE A 279 12.60 -6.79 6.01
N ILE A 280 13.86 -7.25 6.11
CA ILE A 280 14.49 -8.12 5.08
C ILE A 280 13.72 -9.45 4.97
N GLN A 281 13.37 -10.08 6.09
CA GLN A 281 12.57 -11.31 6.10
C GLN A 281 11.22 -11.13 5.38
N ALA A 282 10.49 -10.07 5.72
CA ALA A 282 9.21 -9.76 5.09
C ALA A 282 9.36 -9.47 3.59
N PHE A 283 10.39 -8.72 3.20
CA PHE A 283 10.66 -8.40 1.79
C PHE A 283 10.89 -9.65 0.94
N ASN A 284 11.48 -10.70 1.51
CA ASN A 284 11.79 -11.96 0.84
C ASN A 284 10.62 -12.97 0.87
N THR A 285 9.44 -12.57 1.32
CA THR A 285 8.24 -13.43 1.33
C THR A 285 7.85 -13.77 -0.12
N SER A 286 7.96 -15.05 -0.47
CA SER A 286 7.53 -15.54 -1.79
C SER A 286 6.02 -15.70 -1.82
N ILE A 287 5.36 -15.07 -2.78
CA ILE A 287 3.90 -15.14 -2.93
C ILE A 287 3.56 -15.17 -4.42
N ASN A 288 2.70 -16.11 -4.81
CA ASN A 288 2.15 -16.23 -6.16
C ASN A 288 0.66 -15.87 -6.14
N GLU A 289 0.37 -14.56 -6.20
CA GLU A 289 -0.94 -14.00 -5.93
C GLU A 289 -1.79 -13.79 -7.17
N SER A 290 -3.09 -14.11 -7.09
CA SER A 290 -4.09 -13.89 -8.13
C SER A 290 -4.99 -12.70 -7.83
N SER A 291 -5.13 -11.79 -8.78
CA SER A 291 -6.06 -10.65 -8.72
C SER A 291 -7.36 -10.87 -9.50
N THR A 292 -7.77 -12.12 -9.70
CA THR A 292 -8.94 -12.44 -10.54
C THR A 292 -10.22 -11.76 -10.04
N ARG A 293 -10.44 -11.72 -8.72
CA ARG A 293 -11.63 -11.08 -8.14
C ARG A 293 -11.58 -9.54 -8.31
N ALA A 294 -10.43 -8.92 -8.10
CA ALA A 294 -10.29 -7.47 -8.34
C ALA A 294 -10.61 -7.13 -9.81
N ARG A 295 -10.11 -7.92 -10.76
CA ARG A 295 -10.41 -7.74 -12.19
C ARG A 295 -11.90 -7.90 -12.49
N SER A 296 -12.54 -8.93 -11.93
CA SER A 296 -13.95 -9.24 -12.21
C SER A 296 -14.92 -8.30 -11.47
N LEU A 297 -14.74 -8.09 -10.17
CA LEU A 297 -15.70 -7.36 -9.34
C LEU A 297 -15.49 -5.85 -9.37
N LEU A 298 -14.24 -5.39 -9.49
CA LEU A 298 -13.94 -3.97 -9.62
C LEU A 298 -13.88 -3.52 -11.10
N ALA A 299 -13.95 -4.44 -12.07
CA ALA A 299 -13.66 -4.20 -13.49
C ALA A 299 -12.29 -3.49 -13.66
N TRP A 300 -11.34 -3.84 -12.79
CA TRP A 300 -10.01 -3.25 -12.81
C TRP A 300 -9.13 -3.94 -13.85
N THR A 301 -8.46 -3.12 -14.66
CA THR A 301 -7.52 -3.60 -15.68
C THR A 301 -6.17 -2.94 -15.49
N PRO A 302 -5.14 -3.66 -15.02
CA PRO A 302 -3.79 -3.12 -14.90
C PRO A 302 -3.18 -2.88 -16.30
N THR A 303 -2.34 -1.88 -16.39
CA THR A 303 -1.77 -1.40 -17.67
C THR A 303 -0.26 -1.46 -17.73
N LYS A 304 0.43 -1.66 -16.59
CA LYS A 304 1.88 -1.63 -16.53
C LYS A 304 2.49 -3.02 -16.73
N THR A 305 3.60 -3.04 -17.43
CA THR A 305 4.41 -4.27 -17.60
C THR A 305 5.12 -4.64 -16.31
N GLY A 306 5.57 -5.90 -16.21
CA GLY A 306 6.36 -6.38 -15.08
C GLY A 306 7.63 -5.56 -14.83
N MET A 307 8.09 -5.61 -13.60
CA MET A 307 9.20 -4.75 -13.14
C MET A 307 10.50 -5.04 -13.88
N ALA A 308 10.87 -6.31 -14.01
CA ALA A 308 12.10 -6.68 -14.69
C ALA A 308 12.08 -6.32 -16.19
N ALA A 309 10.94 -6.47 -16.86
CA ALA A 309 10.77 -6.11 -18.26
C ALA A 309 10.90 -4.59 -18.49
N GLY A 310 10.39 -3.77 -17.56
CA GLY A 310 10.48 -2.31 -17.60
C GLY A 310 11.68 -1.72 -16.85
N MET A 311 12.67 -2.52 -16.45
CA MET A 311 13.75 -2.08 -15.56
C MET A 311 14.54 -0.88 -16.10
N HIS A 312 14.72 -0.77 -17.40
CA HIS A 312 15.37 0.37 -18.04
C HIS A 312 14.67 1.73 -17.76
N ILE A 313 13.37 1.70 -17.46
CA ILE A 313 12.59 2.87 -17.02
C ILE A 313 12.66 3.00 -15.50
N TYR A 314 12.37 1.92 -14.79
CA TYR A 314 12.19 1.95 -13.34
C TYR A 314 13.50 2.21 -12.57
N ALA A 315 14.64 1.70 -13.06
CA ALA A 315 15.94 1.98 -12.46
C ALA A 315 16.29 3.47 -12.53
N LYS A 316 16.07 4.10 -13.70
CA LYS A 316 16.33 5.55 -13.89
C LYS A 316 15.39 6.40 -13.04
N SER A 317 14.11 6.05 -12.99
CA SER A 317 13.12 6.76 -12.17
C SER A 317 13.46 6.67 -10.68
N TRP A 318 13.79 5.47 -10.20
CA TRP A 318 14.19 5.28 -8.80
C TRP A 318 15.46 6.07 -8.47
N LEU A 319 16.50 5.94 -9.31
CA LEU A 319 17.79 6.63 -9.09
C LEU A 319 17.61 8.15 -9.08
N GLY A 320 16.83 8.71 -10.00
CA GLY A 320 16.52 10.14 -10.02
C GLY A 320 15.90 10.60 -8.69
N GLY A 321 14.88 9.91 -8.21
CA GLY A 321 14.24 10.22 -6.93
C GLY A 321 15.16 10.01 -5.71
N TYR A 322 16.01 8.99 -5.74
CA TYR A 322 16.99 8.75 -4.69
C TYR A 322 18.01 9.90 -4.59
N LEU A 323 18.56 10.34 -5.72
CA LEU A 323 19.53 11.44 -5.77
C LEU A 323 18.91 12.79 -5.34
N GLU A 324 17.66 13.07 -5.72
CA GLU A 324 16.95 14.27 -5.26
C GLU A 324 16.75 14.28 -3.73
N LYS A 325 16.38 13.15 -3.13
CA LYS A 325 16.29 13.04 -1.66
C LYS A 325 17.65 13.25 -0.99
N GLN A 326 18.74 12.74 -1.55
CA GLN A 326 20.09 12.95 -1.01
C GLN A 326 20.50 14.44 -1.04
N LYS A 327 20.12 15.18 -2.09
CA LYS A 327 20.36 16.63 -2.15
C LYS A 327 19.55 17.42 -1.11
N ALA A 328 18.29 17.03 -0.90
CA ALA A 328 17.40 17.69 0.05
C ALA A 328 17.78 17.45 1.53
N SER A 329 18.62 16.45 1.80
CA SER A 329 19.10 16.07 3.16
C SER A 329 20.45 16.70 3.52
N LYS A 330 21.11 17.38 2.57
CA LYS A 330 22.34 18.16 2.75
C LYS A 330 22.01 19.64 2.94
#